data_ca89e4edefa01dbf11cc4b5850a70298
#
_entry.id   ca89e4edefa01dbf11cc4b5850a70298
#
_cell.length_a   1.000
_cell.length_b   1.000
_cell.length_c   1.000
_cell.angle_alpha   90.00
_cell.angle_beta   90.00
_cell.angle_gamma   90.00
#
_symmetry.space_group_name_H-M   'P 1'
#
loop_
_entity.id
_entity.type
_entity.pdbx_description
1 polymer ?
#
loop_
_entity_poly.entity_id
_entity_poly.type
_entity_poly.pdbx_seq_one_letter_code
_entity_poly.pdbx_strand_id
1 'polypeptide(L)'
;EYFGNVVCSDIADYGAGYPLQDFLQPGEPLWQPQWVITNPPFRLAADFVERGLEVATGGVAVLVRSVWAEGSGRYERLFKDKPPAWILQHVERVPMVKGRYDPAASTATAYSWFVWDVAGVWDGGTRFGWLPPSRLRLYRDGDAQCFA
;
A
#
# COMPACT_ATOMS: atom_id res chain seq x y z
N GLU A 1 -14.77 -7.28 -0.69
CA GLU A 1 -15.83 -6.67 -1.52
C GLU A 1 -15.37 -6.27 -2.91
N TYR A 2 -14.14 -5.76 -3.02
CA TYR A 2 -13.61 -5.28 -4.30
C TYR A 2 -12.75 -6.33 -5.01
N PHE A 3 -12.33 -7.37 -4.30
CA PHE A 3 -11.50 -8.45 -4.81
C PHE A 3 -12.16 -9.79 -4.50
N GLY A 4 -12.11 -10.74 -5.44
CA GLY A 4 -12.74 -12.05 -5.30
C GLY A 4 -12.04 -12.93 -4.26
N ASN A 5 -10.72 -12.89 -4.21
CA ASN A 5 -9.91 -13.60 -3.24
C ASN A 5 -8.90 -12.63 -2.62
N VAL A 6 -8.87 -12.59 -1.29
CA VAL A 6 -7.91 -11.78 -0.52
C VAL A 6 -7.19 -12.69 0.45
N VAL A 7 -5.86 -12.64 0.41
CA VAL A 7 -5.00 -13.29 1.38
C VAL A 7 -4.26 -12.21 2.13
N CYS A 8 -4.33 -12.24 3.45
CA CYS A 8 -3.64 -11.31 4.33
C CYS A 8 -2.52 -12.03 5.08
N SER A 9 -1.42 -11.36 5.31
CA SER A 9 -0.33 -11.81 6.18
C SER A 9 0.34 -10.60 6.83
N ASP A 10 0.97 -10.82 7.97
CA ASP A 10 1.78 -9.81 8.65
C ASP A 10 2.98 -10.48 9.31
N ILE A 11 4.04 -9.73 9.60
CA ILE A 11 5.19 -10.23 10.36
C ILE A 11 4.89 -10.30 11.87
N ALA A 12 3.88 -9.57 12.33
CA ALA A 12 3.47 -9.50 13.73
C ALA A 12 2.04 -10.03 13.91
N ASP A 13 1.81 -10.71 15.01
CA ASP A 13 0.47 -11.13 15.42
C ASP A 13 -0.25 -9.98 16.11
N TYR A 14 -1.30 -9.51 15.49
CA TYR A 14 -2.23 -8.51 16.05
C TYR A 14 -3.55 -9.14 16.51
N GLY A 15 -3.61 -10.47 16.66
CA GLY A 15 -4.82 -11.17 17.06
C GLY A 15 -5.88 -11.31 15.97
N ALA A 16 -5.56 -10.94 14.72
CA ALA A 16 -6.48 -11.02 13.59
C ALA A 16 -6.53 -12.40 12.91
N GLY A 17 -5.73 -13.37 13.38
CA GLY A 17 -5.69 -14.73 12.84
C GLY A 17 -5.05 -14.84 11.45
N TYR A 18 -4.33 -13.84 10.99
CA TYR A 18 -3.59 -13.92 9.74
C TYR A 18 -2.31 -14.76 9.88
N PRO A 19 -1.89 -15.47 8.81
CA PRO A 19 -0.59 -16.13 8.79
C PRO A 19 0.55 -15.14 9.08
N LEU A 20 1.47 -15.55 9.94
CA LEU A 20 2.69 -14.79 10.19
C LEU A 20 3.68 -15.05 9.06
N GLN A 21 4.02 -13.98 8.33
CA GLN A 21 4.94 -14.06 7.20
C GLN A 21 5.72 -12.76 7.06
N ASP A 22 7.03 -12.89 6.94
CA ASP A 22 7.87 -11.77 6.50
C ASP A 22 7.78 -11.69 4.96
N PHE A 23 7.12 -10.64 4.46
CA PHE A 23 6.96 -10.43 3.02
C PHE A 23 8.31 -10.22 2.30
N LEU A 24 9.33 -9.73 3.00
CA LEU A 24 10.66 -9.48 2.44
C LEU A 24 11.56 -10.73 2.46
N GLN A 25 11.11 -11.81 3.05
CA GLN A 25 11.88 -13.05 3.09
C GLN A 25 12.14 -13.56 1.66
N PRO A 26 13.40 -13.88 1.30
CA PRO A 26 13.72 -14.46 0.00
C PRO A 26 13.04 -15.82 -0.22
N GLY A 27 12.79 -16.16 -1.48
CA GLY A 27 12.19 -17.43 -1.88
C GLY A 27 10.83 -17.26 -2.57
N GLU A 28 10.23 -18.37 -2.94
CA GLU A 28 8.89 -18.35 -3.53
C GLU A 28 7.86 -17.88 -2.50
N PRO A 29 6.97 -16.95 -2.90
CA PRO A 29 5.90 -16.55 -2.02
C PRO A 29 4.94 -17.72 -1.75
N LEU A 30 4.32 -17.75 -0.58
CA LEU A 30 3.30 -18.75 -0.25
C LEU A 30 2.13 -18.75 -1.24
N TRP A 31 1.90 -17.60 -1.88
CA TRP A 31 0.87 -17.40 -2.91
C TRP A 31 1.44 -16.57 -4.04
N GLN A 32 0.98 -16.80 -5.25
CA GLN A 32 1.28 -15.96 -6.41
C GLN A 32 0.17 -14.90 -6.56
N PRO A 33 0.35 -13.70 -5.99
CA PRO A 33 -0.69 -12.69 -5.99
C PRO A 33 -0.83 -12.04 -7.36
N GLN A 34 -2.06 -11.75 -7.77
CA GLN A 34 -2.28 -10.84 -8.88
C GLN A 34 -1.91 -9.41 -8.48
N TRP A 35 -2.30 -8.99 -7.28
CA TRP A 35 -1.99 -7.68 -6.73
C TRP A 35 -1.36 -7.78 -5.35
N VAL A 36 -0.33 -7.00 -5.12
CA VAL A 36 0.23 -6.72 -3.80
C VAL A 36 -0.24 -5.35 -3.36
N ILE A 37 -1.06 -5.28 -2.31
CA ILE A 37 -1.59 -4.02 -1.78
C ILE A 37 -1.18 -3.92 -0.32
N THR A 38 -0.42 -2.90 0.06
CA THR A 38 0.13 -2.81 1.41
C THR A 38 0.38 -1.38 1.88
N ASN A 39 0.39 -1.21 3.20
CA ASN A 39 0.92 -0.04 3.88
C ASN A 39 2.20 -0.44 4.62
N PRO A 40 3.34 -0.48 3.94
CA PRO A 40 4.57 -1.01 4.51
C PRO A 40 5.20 -0.04 5.53
N PRO A 41 6.09 -0.51 6.41
CA PRO A 41 6.94 0.38 7.19
C PRO A 41 7.69 1.32 6.26
N PHE A 42 7.58 2.65 6.45
CA PHE A 42 8.05 3.63 5.47
C PHE A 42 9.53 3.54 5.14
N ARG A 43 10.36 3.05 6.08
CA ARG A 43 11.80 2.81 5.85
C ARG A 43 12.06 1.66 4.88
N LEU A 44 11.16 0.68 4.84
CA LEU A 44 11.25 -0.53 4.02
C LEU A 44 10.37 -0.46 2.77
N ALA A 45 9.69 0.67 2.53
CA ALA A 45 8.71 0.77 1.46
C ALA A 45 9.30 0.48 0.07
N ALA A 46 10.54 0.86 -0.20
CA ALA A 46 11.20 0.53 -1.46
C ALA A 46 11.45 -0.98 -1.60
N ASP A 47 11.88 -1.65 -0.52
CA ASP A 47 12.09 -3.10 -0.51
C ASP A 47 10.77 -3.85 -0.75
N PHE A 48 9.67 -3.36 -0.14
CA PHE A 48 8.32 -3.90 -0.37
C PHE A 48 7.86 -3.73 -1.81
N VAL A 49 8.15 -2.59 -2.45
CA VAL A 49 7.83 -2.38 -3.85
C VAL A 49 8.63 -3.32 -4.74
N GLU A 50 9.95 -3.41 -4.56
CA GLU A 50 10.80 -4.29 -5.34
C GLU A 50 10.34 -5.75 -5.22
N ARG A 51 10.11 -6.22 -3.98
CA ARG A 51 9.58 -7.56 -3.76
C ARG A 51 8.20 -7.75 -4.38
N GLY A 52 7.33 -6.77 -4.26
CA GLY A 52 6.01 -6.80 -4.90
C GLY A 52 6.11 -6.93 -6.42
N LEU A 53 7.02 -6.19 -7.06
CA LEU A 53 7.26 -6.25 -8.50
C LEU A 53 7.83 -7.61 -8.97
N GLU A 54 8.51 -8.35 -8.08
CA GLU A 54 8.99 -9.70 -8.36
C GLU A 54 7.87 -10.75 -8.32
N VAL A 55 6.92 -10.60 -7.39
CA VAL A 55 5.96 -11.68 -7.08
C VAL A 55 4.55 -11.44 -7.63
N ALA A 56 4.17 -10.18 -7.88
CA ALA A 56 2.85 -9.85 -8.42
C ALA A 56 2.79 -10.08 -9.93
N THR A 57 1.63 -10.50 -10.44
CA THR A 57 1.40 -10.68 -11.88
C THR A 57 0.59 -9.55 -12.51
N GLY A 58 -0.16 -8.79 -11.71
CA GLY A 58 -1.01 -7.68 -12.17
C GLY A 58 -0.47 -6.32 -11.75
N GLY A 59 -0.20 -6.13 -10.46
CA GLY A 59 0.30 -4.84 -10.00
C GLY A 59 0.68 -4.78 -8.53
N VAL A 60 1.26 -3.65 -8.16
CA VAL A 60 1.68 -3.34 -6.79
C VAL A 60 1.11 -1.99 -6.40
N ALA A 61 0.49 -1.88 -5.23
CA ALA A 61 0.00 -0.63 -4.67
C ALA A 61 0.51 -0.46 -3.23
N VAL A 62 1.23 0.63 -2.97
CA VAL A 62 1.71 0.94 -1.63
C VAL A 62 1.17 2.28 -1.15
N LEU A 63 0.67 2.30 0.09
CA LEU A 63 0.25 3.51 0.77
C LEU A 63 1.40 4.04 1.62
N VAL A 64 1.90 5.22 1.26
CA VAL A 64 3.03 5.84 1.95
C VAL A 64 2.80 7.34 2.14
N ARG A 65 3.64 8.00 2.92
CA ARG A 65 3.60 9.47 3.03
C ARG A 65 3.82 10.10 1.65
N SER A 66 3.11 11.18 1.32
CA SER A 66 3.22 11.83 -0.01
C SER A 66 4.64 12.33 -0.32
N VAL A 67 5.40 12.74 0.70
CA VAL A 67 6.83 13.10 0.57
C VAL A 67 7.73 11.92 0.14
N TRP A 68 7.20 10.71 0.09
CA TRP A 68 7.93 9.54 -0.41
C TRP A 68 8.26 9.66 -1.92
N ALA A 69 7.54 10.51 -2.66
CA ALA A 69 7.88 10.86 -4.04
C ALA A 69 9.26 11.55 -4.18
N GLU A 70 9.79 12.10 -3.09
CA GLU A 70 11.06 12.82 -3.06
C GLU A 70 12.23 11.89 -2.71
N GLY A 71 13.43 12.33 -2.99
CA GLY A 71 14.67 11.67 -2.60
C GLY A 71 15.45 11.07 -3.77
N SER A 72 16.66 11.59 -3.98
CA SER A 72 17.56 11.19 -5.07
C SER A 72 17.89 9.70 -5.03
N GLY A 73 18.16 9.14 -3.84
CA GLY A 73 18.45 7.71 -3.71
C GLY A 73 17.29 6.82 -4.12
N ARG A 74 16.04 7.23 -3.85
CA ARG A 74 14.84 6.48 -4.28
C ARG A 74 14.59 6.64 -5.77
N TYR A 75 14.84 7.81 -6.31
CA TYR A 75 14.78 8.03 -7.75
C TYR A 75 15.74 7.09 -8.49
N GLU A 76 17.01 7.07 -8.12
CA GLU A 76 18.03 6.21 -8.76
C GLU A 76 17.73 4.71 -8.58
N ARG A 77 17.24 4.31 -7.39
CA ARG A 77 16.99 2.91 -7.08
C ARG A 77 15.71 2.36 -7.74
N LEU A 78 14.68 3.19 -7.88
CA LEU A 78 13.34 2.70 -8.22
C LEU A 78 12.68 3.51 -9.35
N PHE A 79 12.49 4.82 -9.17
CA PHE A 79 11.62 5.57 -10.08
C PHE A 79 12.21 5.79 -11.46
N LYS A 80 13.52 5.82 -11.59
CA LYS A 80 14.23 6.04 -12.85
C LYS A 80 13.93 4.93 -13.87
N ASP A 81 13.97 3.68 -13.43
CA ASP A 81 13.83 2.52 -14.31
C ASP A 81 12.45 1.85 -14.18
N LYS A 82 11.80 2.00 -13.02
CA LYS A 82 10.51 1.42 -12.71
C LYS A 82 9.60 2.49 -12.06
N PRO A 83 9.20 3.54 -12.82
CA PRO A 83 8.30 4.55 -12.29
C PRO A 83 6.91 3.94 -12.02
N PRO A 84 6.17 4.43 -11.00
CA PRO A 84 4.80 4.00 -10.81
C PRO A 84 3.92 4.45 -11.98
N ALA A 85 2.93 3.66 -12.34
CA ALA A 85 1.92 4.03 -13.32
C ALA A 85 1.02 5.18 -12.80
N TRP A 86 0.76 5.17 -11.47
CA TRP A 86 -0.06 6.19 -10.83
C TRP A 86 0.50 6.62 -9.49
N ILE A 87 0.32 7.91 -9.17
CA ILE A 87 0.41 8.48 -7.83
C ILE A 87 -0.96 9.07 -7.51
N LEU A 88 -1.66 8.49 -6.52
CA LEU A 88 -3.01 8.90 -6.13
C LEU A 88 -2.97 9.57 -4.75
N GLN A 89 -3.13 10.90 -4.75
CA GLN A 89 -3.08 11.71 -3.54
C GLN A 89 -4.42 11.71 -2.81
N HIS A 90 -4.42 11.34 -1.53
CA HIS A 90 -5.58 11.60 -0.69
C HIS A 90 -5.74 13.10 -0.45
N VAL A 91 -6.92 13.64 -0.75
CA VAL A 91 -7.23 15.06 -0.48
C VAL A 91 -7.65 15.29 0.98
N GLU A 92 -8.17 14.27 1.64
CA GLU A 92 -8.44 14.30 3.08
C GLU A 92 -7.26 13.74 3.88
N ARG A 93 -7.19 14.12 5.14
CA ARG A 93 -6.19 13.56 6.06
C ARG A 93 -6.59 12.15 6.47
N VAL A 94 -5.67 11.20 6.30
CA VAL A 94 -5.86 9.80 6.69
C VAL A 94 -5.07 9.54 7.96
N PRO A 95 -5.68 9.58 9.14
CA PRO A 95 -5.00 9.27 10.39
C PRO A 95 -4.60 7.80 10.41
N MET A 96 -3.34 7.54 10.77
CA MET A 96 -2.84 6.19 10.94
C MET A 96 -2.43 6.00 12.40
N VAL A 97 -3.21 5.22 13.11
CA VAL A 97 -2.94 4.83 14.50
C VAL A 97 -2.56 3.36 14.49
N LYS A 98 -1.39 3.05 15.07
CA LYS A 98 -0.89 1.68 15.07
C LYS A 98 -1.81 0.76 15.88
N GLY A 99 -2.22 -0.34 15.25
CA GLY A 99 -2.93 -1.44 15.89
C GLY A 99 -4.37 -1.13 16.35
N ARG A 100 -4.95 0.03 15.98
CA ARG A 100 -6.33 0.34 16.35
C ARG A 100 -7.01 1.29 15.36
N TYR A 101 -8.31 1.20 15.27
CA TYR A 101 -9.14 2.22 14.65
C TYR A 101 -9.46 3.32 15.66
N ASP A 102 -9.23 4.58 15.28
CA ASP A 102 -9.55 5.75 16.11
C ASP A 102 -10.27 6.80 15.25
N PRO A 103 -11.60 6.91 15.36
CA PRO A 103 -12.38 7.84 14.55
C PRO A 103 -12.08 9.31 14.88
N ALA A 104 -11.56 9.61 16.07
CA ALA A 104 -11.19 10.96 16.49
C ALA A 104 -9.74 11.33 16.15
N ALA A 105 -8.96 10.36 15.67
CA ALA A 105 -7.57 10.61 15.34
C ALA A 105 -7.44 11.64 14.21
N SER A 106 -6.44 12.50 14.34
CA SER A 106 -6.05 13.49 13.33
C SER A 106 -4.57 13.36 12.99
N THR A 107 -4.17 13.85 11.83
CA THR A 107 -2.77 13.86 11.41
C THR A 107 -2.47 15.06 10.54
N ALA A 108 -1.26 15.60 10.66
CA ALA A 108 -0.73 16.58 9.72
C ALA A 108 -0.11 15.91 8.47
N THR A 109 0.09 14.60 8.50
CA THR A 109 0.76 13.85 7.43
C THR A 109 -0.19 13.61 6.26
N ALA A 110 0.28 13.88 5.06
CA ALA A 110 -0.39 13.53 3.82
C ALA A 110 0.08 12.15 3.33
N TYR A 111 -0.85 11.40 2.75
CA TYR A 111 -0.59 10.07 2.22
C TYR A 111 -1.03 9.95 0.77
N SER A 112 -0.30 9.13 0.02
CA SER A 112 -0.59 8.81 -1.38
C SER A 112 -0.43 7.32 -1.62
N TRP A 113 -1.23 6.79 -2.52
CA TRP A 113 -0.98 5.50 -3.12
C TRP A 113 -0.01 5.65 -4.27
N PHE A 114 1.01 4.81 -4.32
CA PHE A 114 1.87 4.60 -5.47
C PHE A 114 1.53 3.26 -6.07
N VAL A 115 1.17 3.24 -7.35
CA VAL A 115 0.65 2.04 -8.03
C VAL A 115 1.51 1.72 -9.23
N TRP A 116 2.00 0.50 -9.30
CA TRP A 116 2.72 -0.06 -10.44
C TRP A 116 1.82 -1.04 -11.18
N ASP A 117 1.87 -0.99 -12.50
CA ASP A 117 1.24 -1.94 -13.39
C ASP A 117 2.29 -2.95 -13.85
N VAL A 118 2.22 -4.17 -13.30
CA VAL A 118 3.13 -5.27 -13.64
C VAL A 118 2.66 -5.97 -14.91
N ALA A 119 1.36 -6.01 -15.16
CA ALA A 119 0.77 -6.63 -16.33
C ALA A 119 1.09 -5.87 -17.63
N GLY A 120 1.62 -4.64 -17.55
CA GLY A 120 2.00 -3.84 -18.71
C GLY A 120 0.81 -3.34 -19.54
N VAL A 121 -0.35 -3.19 -18.92
CA VAL A 121 -1.54 -2.61 -19.55
C VAL A 121 -1.36 -1.11 -19.75
N TRP A 122 -0.54 -0.49 -18.90
CA TRP A 122 -0.22 0.92 -18.96
C TRP A 122 1.17 1.15 -19.56
N ASP A 123 1.23 1.78 -20.72
CA ASP A 123 2.44 2.10 -21.49
C ASP A 123 2.87 3.58 -21.41
N GLY A 124 2.14 4.38 -20.64
CA GLY A 124 2.41 5.82 -20.44
C GLY A 124 3.37 6.10 -19.29
N GLY A 125 3.73 7.38 -19.13
CA GLY A 125 4.46 7.86 -17.96
C GLY A 125 3.60 7.87 -16.69
N THR A 126 4.20 8.21 -15.55
CA THR A 126 3.47 8.32 -14.28
C THR A 126 2.33 9.33 -14.39
N ARG A 127 1.12 8.91 -14.05
CA ARG A 127 -0.06 9.77 -13.89
C ARG A 127 -0.22 10.19 -12.44
N PHE A 128 -0.67 11.42 -12.26
CA PHE A 128 -1.06 11.92 -10.96
C PHE A 128 -2.58 12.10 -10.90
N GLY A 129 -3.19 11.67 -9.79
CA GLY A 129 -4.62 11.82 -9.56
C GLY A 129 -4.94 12.15 -8.10
N TRP A 130 -6.16 12.62 -7.86
CA TRP A 130 -6.67 12.86 -6.51
C TRP A 130 -7.72 11.85 -6.14
N LEU A 131 -7.62 11.33 -4.91
CA LEU A 131 -8.67 10.54 -4.28
C LEU A 131 -9.55 11.51 -3.50
N PRO A 132 -10.84 11.62 -3.86
CA PRO A 132 -11.78 12.51 -3.15
C PRO A 132 -11.98 12.03 -1.71
N PRO A 133 -12.54 12.88 -0.82
CA PRO A 133 -12.87 12.47 0.53
C PRO A 133 -13.71 11.19 0.52
N SER A 134 -13.23 10.17 1.20
CA SER A 134 -13.82 8.83 1.16
C SER A 134 -14.07 8.23 2.54
N ARG A 135 -13.48 8.78 3.60
CA ARG A 135 -13.55 8.22 4.95
C ARG A 135 -14.98 7.98 5.40
N LEU A 136 -15.84 9.00 5.36
CA LEU A 136 -17.24 8.86 5.77
C LEU A 136 -18.06 7.95 4.86
N ARG A 137 -17.73 7.93 3.58
CA ARG A 137 -18.41 7.06 2.61
C ARG A 137 -18.06 5.59 2.77
N LEU A 138 -16.83 5.30 3.17
CA LEU A 138 -16.33 3.93 3.33
C LEU A 138 -16.54 3.39 4.75
N TYR A 139 -16.80 4.27 5.73
CA TYR A 139 -17.03 3.86 7.11
C TYR A 139 -18.27 2.95 7.21
N ARG A 140 -18.14 1.90 8.00
CA ARG A 140 -19.23 0.96 8.31
C ARG A 140 -19.40 0.84 9.81
N ASP A 141 -20.66 0.68 10.22
CA ASP A 141 -20.97 0.30 11.59
C ASP A 141 -20.28 -1.05 11.86
N GLY A 142 -19.45 -1.09 12.89
CA GLY A 142 -18.67 -2.26 13.24
C GLY A 142 -17.18 -2.18 12.90
N ASP A 143 -16.72 -1.26 12.04
CA ASP A 143 -15.27 -1.11 11.76
C ASP A 143 -14.46 -0.86 13.04
N ALA A 144 -15.03 -0.11 14.00
CA ALA A 144 -14.41 0.13 15.30
C ALA A 144 -14.27 -1.14 16.15
N GLN A 145 -15.12 -2.14 15.93
CA GLN A 145 -15.12 -3.39 16.68
C GLN A 145 -14.14 -4.41 16.12
N CYS A 146 -13.83 -4.32 14.80
CA CYS A 146 -12.88 -5.21 14.17
C CYS A 146 -11.43 -4.97 14.59
N PHE A 147 -11.15 -3.79 15.17
CA PHE A 147 -9.80 -3.33 15.51
C PHE A 147 -9.72 -2.75 16.94
N ALA A 148 -10.64 -3.14 17.81
CA ALA A 148 -10.67 -2.75 19.22
C ALA A 148 -9.78 -3.63 20.09
#